data_e5cb72a9ada866286eec98c03430bee2
#
_entry.id   e5cb72a9ada866286eec98c03430bee2
#
_cell.length_a   1.000
_cell.length_b   1.000
_cell.length_c   1.000
_cell.angle_alpha   90.00
_cell.angle_beta   90.00
_cell.angle_gamma   90.00
#
_symmetry.space_group_name_H-M   'P 1'
#
loop_
_entity.id
_entity.type
_entity.pdbx_description
1 polymer ?
#
loop_
_entity_poly.entity_id
_entity_poly.type
_entity_poly.pdbx_seq_one_letter_code
_entity_poly.pdbx_strand_id
1 'polypeptide(L)'
;MKALKVWLAMGLLLGLGWARAQTTDAADADWRYRIQKGDTLITLTEAWMAPPKTWRDLQKLNHVPDPLRLKPGSTLRMPVAWLKREASVAEAVFVKGDVQRQRGAAAETLAAGTTLLSGDRIRTGAQASASLRFADGSRLLIPPESEVTLEQLLVLGRGAIPAVRLNLAKGGVDNRVAPNAQRMPLYELRTPHVNLGVRGTEFRVQMAEGASRMQVLQGAVHADGLGPNVAAGQGLLAEGSARSVAPLLPAPDLSGLAPLAERLPLHLAWTGGPAGVVAWRAQLFARGDFDSLLLDARVAEPVATWPEARELADGDYTLRVRAIDARGQEGAAADATVTLQARPEPPFIQAPAAGAGSYSGAMALAWTRNTAAPDVRLQIARDAGFKDLALQPPPIDGAGFEARLPDGLYQWRIAAVEAGGRAGPFGDPQSFELKPPPPAPPPAEPEVSGDQLKLRWRADAGVTRYELEWSKSETFEASGGADVQRFATDRPELAMPKPAWGKYFLRARAFNAAGAASAWGQTQMIEVPYPRWLWLLPLLLIPAL
;
A
#
# COMPACT_ATOMS: atom_id res chain seq x y z
N MET A 1 -27.27 64.32 -61.58
CA MET A 1 -28.20 63.53 -62.42
C MET A 1 -28.54 62.25 -61.70
N LYS A 2 -29.84 62.09 -61.36
CA LYS A 2 -30.67 60.88 -61.28
C LYS A 2 -30.12 59.73 -60.39
N ALA A 3 -30.85 59.08 -59.49
CA ALA A 3 -32.27 59.13 -58.99
C ALA A 3 -32.36 58.18 -57.80
N LEU A 4 -32.91 58.65 -56.76
CA LEU A 4 -33.92 58.15 -55.82
C LEU A 4 -34.56 56.80 -56.16
N LYS A 5 -34.49 55.82 -55.23
CA LYS A 5 -35.61 54.88 -55.02
C LYS A 5 -35.58 54.36 -53.55
N VAL A 6 -36.61 54.75 -52.86
CA VAL A 6 -37.12 54.27 -51.57
C VAL A 6 -37.71 52.85 -51.77
N TRP A 7 -37.44 51.91 -50.87
CA TRP A 7 -38.32 50.77 -50.61
C TRP A 7 -38.49 50.54 -49.12
N LEU A 8 -39.74 50.47 -48.74
CA LEU A 8 -40.30 50.19 -47.40
C LEU A 8 -39.81 48.85 -46.87
N ALA A 9 -39.39 48.84 -45.60
CA ALA A 9 -39.19 47.61 -44.83
C ALA A 9 -40.48 47.21 -44.13
N MET A 10 -40.95 46.03 -44.40
CA MET A 10 -42.05 45.36 -43.68
C MET A 10 -41.43 44.53 -42.57
N GLY A 11 -41.69 44.90 -41.32
CA GLY A 11 -41.20 44.18 -40.14
C GLY A 11 -41.84 42.83 -39.97
N LEU A 12 -40.98 41.79 -39.89
CA LEU A 12 -41.36 40.44 -39.44
C LEU A 12 -40.89 40.31 -37.99
N LEU A 13 -41.82 40.47 -37.05
CA LEU A 13 -41.67 40.06 -35.65
C LEU A 13 -41.65 38.54 -35.59
N LEU A 14 -40.46 37.94 -35.59
CA LEU A 14 -40.25 36.57 -35.17
C LEU A 14 -40.28 36.53 -33.65
N GLY A 15 -41.40 36.11 -33.10
CA GLY A 15 -41.54 35.77 -31.68
C GLY A 15 -40.61 34.60 -31.35
N LEU A 16 -39.50 34.90 -30.67
CA LEU A 16 -38.71 33.90 -29.96
C LEU A 16 -39.57 33.36 -28.83
N GLY A 17 -40.31 32.30 -29.13
CA GLY A 17 -40.90 31.43 -28.12
C GLY A 17 -39.76 30.83 -27.29
N TRP A 18 -39.53 31.34 -26.11
CA TRP A 18 -38.73 30.67 -25.10
C TRP A 18 -39.45 29.37 -24.78
N ALA A 19 -39.00 28.27 -25.36
CA ALA A 19 -39.34 26.94 -24.91
C ALA A 19 -38.77 26.81 -23.50
N ARG A 20 -39.59 27.12 -22.52
CA ARG A 20 -39.33 26.82 -21.10
C ARG A 20 -39.28 25.30 -21.03
N ALA A 21 -38.07 24.73 -20.98
CA ALA A 21 -37.91 23.33 -20.65
C ALA A 21 -38.59 23.11 -19.31
N GLN A 22 -39.74 22.46 -19.32
CA GLN A 22 -40.42 22.02 -18.11
C GLN A 22 -39.51 20.93 -17.51
N THR A 23 -38.73 21.31 -16.52
CA THR A 23 -38.18 20.35 -15.55
C THR A 23 -39.43 19.75 -14.88
N THR A 24 -39.79 18.52 -15.24
CA THR A 24 -40.76 17.73 -14.49
C THR A 24 -40.09 17.45 -13.13
N ASP A 25 -40.38 18.34 -12.19
CA ASP A 25 -39.97 18.13 -10.79
C ASP A 25 -40.60 16.79 -10.36
N ALA A 26 -39.89 15.96 -9.60
CA ALA A 26 -40.44 14.70 -9.06
C ALA A 26 -41.78 14.93 -8.29
N ALA A 27 -42.04 16.19 -7.89
CA ALA A 27 -43.29 16.64 -7.31
C ALA A 27 -44.50 16.52 -8.28
N ASP A 28 -44.26 16.59 -9.59
CA ASP A 28 -45.32 16.45 -10.62
C ASP A 28 -45.53 14.99 -11.05
N ALA A 29 -44.74 14.05 -10.51
CA ALA A 29 -44.91 12.64 -10.80
C ALA A 29 -46.16 12.05 -10.14
N ASP A 30 -46.81 11.14 -10.85
CA ASP A 30 -47.92 10.36 -10.31
C ASP A 30 -47.46 9.01 -9.83
N TRP A 31 -47.75 8.71 -8.56
CA TRP A 31 -47.62 7.37 -8.05
C TRP A 31 -48.79 6.50 -8.49
N ARG A 32 -48.50 5.35 -9.09
CA ARG A 32 -49.49 4.35 -9.50
C ARG A 32 -49.61 3.28 -8.41
N TYR A 33 -50.50 3.52 -7.45
CA TYR A 33 -50.79 2.59 -6.37
C TYR A 33 -51.59 1.40 -6.87
N ARG A 34 -51.14 0.18 -6.59
CA ARG A 34 -51.93 -1.04 -6.90
C ARG A 34 -52.89 -1.32 -5.77
N ILE A 35 -54.20 -1.22 -6.05
CA ILE A 35 -55.28 -1.40 -5.08
C ILE A 35 -55.21 -2.81 -4.48
N GLN A 36 -55.29 -2.90 -3.17
CA GLN A 36 -55.32 -4.14 -2.40
C GLN A 36 -56.74 -4.48 -1.96
N LYS A 37 -56.96 -5.75 -1.56
CA LYS A 37 -58.25 -6.17 -1.03
C LYS A 37 -58.55 -5.45 0.30
N GLY A 38 -59.69 -4.76 0.39
CA GLY A 38 -60.07 -3.99 1.58
C GLY A 38 -59.77 -2.50 1.49
N ASP A 39 -59.07 -2.03 0.44
CA ASP A 39 -58.83 -0.61 0.23
C ASP A 39 -60.14 0.13 -0.10
N THR A 40 -60.26 1.33 0.46
CA THR A 40 -61.28 2.35 0.07
C THR A 40 -60.55 3.67 -0.21
N LEU A 41 -61.18 4.58 -0.97
CA LEU A 41 -60.61 5.90 -1.18
C LEU A 41 -60.44 6.67 0.14
N ILE A 42 -61.31 6.44 1.11
CA ILE A 42 -61.26 7.08 2.43
C ILE A 42 -60.01 6.60 3.17
N THR A 43 -59.86 5.29 3.34
CA THR A 43 -58.68 4.71 4.04
C THR A 43 -57.37 5.04 3.36
N LEU A 44 -57.33 5.04 2.02
CA LEU A 44 -56.12 5.42 1.27
C LEU A 44 -55.77 6.90 1.44
N THR A 45 -56.80 7.79 1.44
CA THR A 45 -56.58 9.22 1.67
C THR A 45 -56.05 9.48 3.06
N GLU A 46 -56.67 8.89 4.10
CA GLU A 46 -56.22 9.01 5.49
C GLU A 46 -54.78 8.45 5.67
N ALA A 47 -54.49 7.38 5.00
CA ALA A 47 -53.17 6.76 5.09
C ALA A 47 -52.08 7.58 4.39
N TRP A 48 -52.34 8.08 3.19
CA TRP A 48 -51.28 8.53 2.29
C TRP A 48 -51.25 10.04 2.03
N MET A 49 -52.42 10.74 2.12
CA MET A 49 -52.51 12.10 1.63
C MET A 49 -52.42 13.15 2.74
N ALA A 50 -51.82 14.27 2.42
CA ALA A 50 -51.72 15.43 3.30
C ALA A 50 -53.00 16.33 3.12
N PRO A 51 -53.51 16.93 4.22
CA PRO A 51 -54.52 17.98 4.12
C PRO A 51 -54.02 19.13 3.20
N PRO A 52 -54.89 19.82 2.48
CA PRO A 52 -56.37 19.71 2.49
C PRO A 52 -56.95 18.66 1.53
N LYS A 53 -56.13 17.77 0.95
CA LYS A 53 -56.58 16.76 -0.01
C LYS A 53 -57.45 15.72 0.66
N THR A 54 -58.56 15.37 -0.04
CA THR A 54 -59.61 14.46 0.45
C THR A 54 -59.78 13.28 -0.50
N TRP A 55 -60.54 12.27 -0.05
CA TRP A 55 -60.92 11.16 -0.91
C TRP A 55 -61.72 11.59 -2.15
N ARG A 56 -62.44 12.74 -2.09
CA ARG A 56 -63.19 13.32 -3.23
C ARG A 56 -62.23 13.80 -4.33
N ASP A 57 -61.09 14.41 -3.95
CA ASP A 57 -60.08 14.82 -4.92
C ASP A 57 -59.51 13.59 -5.64
N LEU A 58 -59.25 12.51 -4.89
CA LEU A 58 -58.71 11.26 -5.43
C LEU A 58 -59.75 10.55 -6.32
N GLN A 59 -61.01 10.58 -5.91
CA GLN A 59 -62.15 10.07 -6.69
C GLN A 59 -62.24 10.77 -8.04
N LYS A 60 -62.22 12.10 -8.02
CA LYS A 60 -62.33 12.94 -9.24
C LYS A 60 -61.15 12.69 -10.17
N LEU A 61 -59.94 12.63 -9.62
CA LEU A 61 -58.70 12.40 -10.39
C LEU A 61 -58.72 11.06 -11.13
N ASN A 62 -59.27 10.01 -10.48
CA ASN A 62 -59.26 8.64 -10.99
C ASN A 62 -60.59 8.18 -11.60
N HIS A 63 -61.58 9.04 -11.63
CA HIS A 63 -62.93 8.72 -12.12
C HIS A 63 -63.51 7.47 -11.45
N VAL A 64 -63.34 7.31 -10.14
CA VAL A 64 -63.79 6.15 -9.39
C VAL A 64 -65.28 6.27 -9.12
N PRO A 65 -66.13 5.31 -9.57
CA PRO A 65 -67.57 5.43 -9.41
C PRO A 65 -68.03 5.27 -7.97
N ASP A 66 -67.49 4.32 -7.22
CA ASP A 66 -67.80 4.06 -5.82
C ASP A 66 -66.58 4.17 -4.93
N PRO A 67 -66.48 5.16 -4.04
CA PRO A 67 -65.30 5.37 -3.20
C PRO A 67 -65.05 4.28 -2.13
N LEU A 68 -66.07 3.46 -1.84
CA LEU A 68 -66.00 2.37 -0.88
C LEU A 68 -65.69 1.02 -1.52
N ARG A 69 -65.76 0.89 -2.85
CA ARG A 69 -65.59 -0.36 -3.61
C ARG A 69 -64.54 -0.20 -4.68
N LEU A 70 -63.28 -0.29 -4.28
CA LEU A 70 -62.20 -0.30 -5.23
C LEU A 70 -61.96 -1.71 -5.78
N LYS A 71 -61.62 -1.82 -7.08
CA LYS A 71 -61.33 -3.11 -7.72
C LYS A 71 -59.88 -3.54 -7.35
N PRO A 72 -59.69 -4.60 -6.54
CA PRO A 72 -58.35 -5.08 -6.21
C PRO A 72 -57.56 -5.42 -7.47
N GLY A 73 -56.26 -5.10 -7.47
CA GLY A 73 -55.32 -5.33 -8.58
C GLY A 73 -55.35 -4.24 -9.66
N SER A 74 -56.35 -3.36 -9.71
CA SER A 74 -56.31 -2.17 -10.56
C SER A 74 -55.38 -1.09 -9.99
N THR A 75 -55.12 -0.07 -10.79
CA THR A 75 -54.17 1.01 -10.44
C THR A 75 -54.92 2.31 -10.13
N LEU A 76 -54.57 2.93 -9.01
CA LEU A 76 -54.99 4.25 -8.61
C LEU A 76 -53.84 5.25 -8.80
N ARG A 77 -54.12 6.35 -9.47
CA ARG A 77 -53.18 7.46 -9.66
C ARG A 77 -53.19 8.35 -8.43
N MET A 78 -52.02 8.55 -7.77
CA MET A 78 -51.83 9.44 -6.62
C MET A 78 -50.73 10.43 -6.93
N PRO A 79 -51.02 11.74 -7.08
CA PRO A 79 -49.94 12.73 -7.24
C PRO A 79 -49.00 12.74 -6.02
N VAL A 80 -47.69 12.68 -6.25
CA VAL A 80 -46.69 12.70 -5.20
C VAL A 80 -46.77 13.97 -4.36
N ALA A 81 -47.15 15.09 -4.98
CA ALA A 81 -47.35 16.36 -4.30
C ALA A 81 -48.46 16.32 -3.23
N TRP A 82 -49.38 15.34 -3.30
CA TRP A 82 -50.49 15.18 -2.36
C TRP A 82 -50.15 14.27 -1.17
N LEU A 83 -49.03 13.54 -1.21
CA LEU A 83 -48.65 12.61 -0.17
C LEU A 83 -48.20 13.33 1.10
N LYS A 84 -48.47 12.73 2.27
CA LYS A 84 -47.89 13.14 3.55
C LYS A 84 -46.38 13.09 3.47
N ARG A 85 -45.74 14.06 4.09
CA ARG A 85 -44.26 14.19 4.12
C ARG A 85 -43.78 14.20 5.56
N GLU A 86 -42.94 13.29 5.91
CA GLU A 86 -42.30 13.20 7.21
C GLU A 86 -40.78 13.34 7.05
N ALA A 87 -40.12 14.02 7.98
CA ALA A 87 -38.67 14.14 7.95
C ALA A 87 -38.05 12.76 8.14
N SER A 88 -37.02 12.46 7.37
CA SER A 88 -36.19 11.28 7.51
C SER A 88 -34.77 11.67 7.83
N VAL A 89 -33.97 10.69 8.17
CA VAL A 89 -32.57 10.87 8.55
C VAL A 89 -31.66 9.96 7.75
N ALA A 90 -30.38 10.32 7.68
CA ALA A 90 -29.31 9.42 7.30
C ALA A 90 -28.35 9.24 8.48
N GLU A 91 -27.59 8.17 8.48
CA GLU A 91 -26.58 7.87 9.48
C GLU A 91 -25.20 7.79 8.81
N ALA A 92 -24.21 8.45 9.38
CA ALA A 92 -22.82 8.26 8.99
C ALA A 92 -22.31 6.92 9.55
N VAL A 93 -22.26 5.87 8.72
CA VAL A 93 -21.89 4.52 9.16
C VAL A 93 -20.39 4.30 9.19
N PHE A 94 -19.64 5.08 8.40
CA PHE A 94 -18.19 5.06 8.37
C PHE A 94 -17.66 6.48 8.13
N VAL A 95 -16.59 6.84 8.82
CA VAL A 95 -15.89 8.12 8.64
C VAL A 95 -14.40 7.89 8.85
N LYS A 96 -13.58 8.35 7.92
CA LYS A 96 -12.12 8.33 8.00
C LYS A 96 -11.55 9.69 7.64
N GLY A 97 -10.56 10.15 8.39
CA GLY A 97 -9.84 11.39 8.15
C GLY A 97 -10.67 12.65 8.46
N ASP A 98 -10.28 13.78 7.85
CA ASP A 98 -10.96 15.06 8.06
C ASP A 98 -12.25 15.14 7.25
N VAL A 99 -13.36 14.87 7.90
CA VAL A 99 -14.71 15.02 7.33
C VAL A 99 -15.47 16.06 8.14
N GLN A 100 -15.98 17.09 7.44
CA GLN A 100 -16.73 18.18 8.05
C GLN A 100 -18.21 18.09 7.68
N ARG A 101 -19.08 18.26 8.69
CA ARG A 101 -20.50 18.49 8.52
C ARG A 101 -20.79 19.95 8.74
N GLN A 102 -21.47 20.60 7.81
CA GLN A 102 -21.99 21.96 7.93
C GLN A 102 -23.51 21.94 7.97
N ARG A 103 -24.12 22.55 9.00
CA ARG A 103 -25.56 22.79 9.14
C ARG A 103 -25.81 24.27 9.35
N GLY A 104 -26.36 24.96 8.34
CA GLY A 104 -26.43 26.42 8.33
C GLY A 104 -25.05 27.06 8.45
N ALA A 105 -24.83 27.87 9.49
CA ALA A 105 -23.55 28.50 9.77
C ALA A 105 -22.59 27.64 10.64
N ALA A 106 -23.10 26.59 11.26
CA ALA A 106 -22.30 25.72 12.12
C ALA A 106 -21.57 24.64 11.31
N ALA A 107 -20.26 24.52 11.54
CA ALA A 107 -19.43 23.46 10.99
C ALA A 107 -18.83 22.63 12.13
N GLU A 108 -18.85 21.32 12.02
CA GLU A 108 -18.29 20.39 13.01
C GLU A 108 -17.68 19.16 12.33
N THR A 109 -16.74 18.53 13.00
CA THR A 109 -16.16 17.27 12.52
C THR A 109 -17.22 16.16 12.58
N LEU A 110 -17.40 15.46 11.46
CA LEU A 110 -18.31 14.33 11.38
C LEU A 110 -17.67 13.09 12.03
N ALA A 111 -18.46 12.39 12.85
CA ALA A 111 -18.07 11.11 13.41
C ALA A 111 -19.02 9.99 12.95
N ALA A 112 -18.54 8.75 12.95
CA ALA A 112 -19.38 7.58 12.72
C ALA A 112 -20.49 7.50 13.80
N GLY A 113 -21.70 7.06 13.43
CA GLY A 113 -22.90 7.06 14.26
C GLY A 113 -23.64 8.39 14.28
N THR A 114 -23.12 9.46 13.67
CA THR A 114 -23.80 10.76 13.63
C THR A 114 -25.05 10.70 12.75
N THR A 115 -26.18 11.24 13.30
CA THR A 115 -27.42 11.41 12.56
C THR A 115 -27.36 12.68 11.71
N LEU A 116 -27.68 12.54 10.44
CA LEU A 116 -27.70 13.60 9.43
C LEU A 116 -29.13 13.93 9.02
N LEU A 117 -29.40 15.21 8.76
CA LEU A 117 -30.70 15.76 8.44
C LEU A 117 -30.70 16.44 7.08
N SER A 118 -31.90 16.73 6.56
CA SER A 118 -32.05 17.61 5.39
C SER A 118 -31.35 18.94 5.62
N GLY A 119 -30.58 19.41 4.63
CA GLY A 119 -29.80 20.63 4.68
C GLY A 119 -28.36 20.45 5.15
N ASP A 120 -27.97 19.29 5.67
CA ASP A 120 -26.57 19.03 6.03
C ASP A 120 -25.70 18.95 4.79
N ARG A 121 -24.54 19.61 4.84
CA ARG A 121 -23.50 19.57 3.84
C ARG A 121 -22.29 18.83 4.40
N ILE A 122 -21.77 17.87 3.64
CA ILE A 122 -20.64 17.03 4.01
C ILE A 122 -19.49 17.33 3.07
N ARG A 123 -18.29 17.55 3.65
CA ARG A 123 -17.03 17.76 2.93
C ARG A 123 -16.02 16.76 3.40
N THR A 124 -15.35 16.10 2.47
CA THR A 124 -14.21 15.21 2.73
C THR A 124 -12.91 15.86 2.30
N GLY A 125 -11.87 15.76 3.16
CA GLY A 125 -10.50 16.19 2.85
C GLY A 125 -9.79 15.24 1.87
N ALA A 126 -8.51 15.52 1.58
CA ALA A 126 -7.73 14.79 0.56
C ALA A 126 -7.53 13.28 0.85
N GLN A 127 -7.52 12.89 2.11
CA GLN A 127 -7.37 11.48 2.54
C GLN A 127 -8.54 11.02 3.40
N ALA A 128 -9.68 11.65 3.22
CA ALA A 128 -10.87 11.43 4.02
C ALA A 128 -11.98 10.77 3.20
N SER A 129 -12.82 10.00 3.86
CA SER A 129 -14.00 9.40 3.25
C SER A 129 -15.12 9.26 4.27
N ALA A 130 -16.35 9.23 3.79
CA ALA A 130 -17.52 8.95 4.63
C ALA A 130 -18.52 8.06 3.89
N SER A 131 -19.20 7.19 4.62
CA SER A 131 -20.31 6.42 4.10
C SER A 131 -21.56 6.67 4.88
N LEU A 132 -22.65 6.93 4.17
CA LEU A 132 -23.96 7.21 4.72
C LEU A 132 -24.93 6.07 4.43
N ARG A 133 -25.80 5.80 5.39
CA ARG A 133 -26.93 4.90 5.27
C ARG A 133 -28.22 5.68 5.41
N PHE A 134 -29.10 5.58 4.42
CA PHE A 134 -30.43 6.16 4.46
C PHE A 134 -31.44 5.20 5.11
N ALA A 135 -32.61 5.71 5.48
CA ALA A 135 -33.65 4.95 6.17
C ALA A 135 -34.19 3.75 5.39
N ASP A 136 -34.09 3.77 4.06
CA ASP A 136 -34.49 2.67 3.16
C ASP A 136 -33.37 1.62 2.96
N GLY A 137 -32.23 1.79 3.60
CA GLY A 137 -31.06 0.95 3.43
C GLY A 137 -30.15 1.34 2.26
N SER A 138 -30.51 2.36 1.47
CA SER A 138 -29.61 2.91 0.44
C SER A 138 -28.31 3.40 1.06
N ARG A 139 -27.21 3.30 0.30
CA ARG A 139 -25.85 3.65 0.73
C ARG A 139 -25.26 4.70 -0.19
N LEU A 140 -24.51 5.61 0.40
CA LEU A 140 -23.76 6.65 -0.28
C LEU A 140 -22.34 6.66 0.26
N LEU A 141 -21.36 6.32 -0.57
CA LEU A 141 -19.93 6.50 -0.27
C LEU A 141 -19.49 7.85 -0.85
N ILE A 142 -18.90 8.67 -0.02
CA ILE A 142 -18.31 9.97 -0.34
C ILE A 142 -16.77 9.83 -0.26
N PRO A 143 -16.08 9.72 -1.40
CA PRO A 143 -14.63 9.58 -1.45
C PRO A 143 -13.92 10.91 -1.13
N PRO A 144 -12.58 10.95 -1.12
CA PRO A 144 -11.81 12.17 -0.88
C PRO A 144 -12.19 13.33 -1.78
N GLU A 145 -11.94 14.56 -1.27
CA GLU A 145 -12.13 15.85 -1.96
C GLU A 145 -13.54 16.10 -2.51
N SER A 146 -14.56 15.58 -1.85
CA SER A 146 -15.96 15.67 -2.28
C SER A 146 -16.79 16.59 -1.41
N GLU A 147 -17.80 17.22 -2.01
CA GLU A 147 -18.78 18.06 -1.33
C GLU A 147 -20.20 17.68 -1.75
N VAL A 148 -20.99 17.17 -0.78
CA VAL A 148 -22.35 16.70 -0.96
C VAL A 148 -23.28 17.41 0.00
N THR A 149 -24.42 17.91 -0.49
CA THR A 149 -25.50 18.44 0.34
C THR A 149 -26.69 17.48 0.33
N LEU A 150 -27.19 17.13 1.50
CA LEU A 150 -28.40 16.35 1.69
C LEU A 150 -29.60 17.31 1.59
N GLU A 151 -30.01 17.68 0.36
CA GLU A 151 -31.06 18.71 0.16
C GLU A 151 -32.37 18.31 0.78
N GLN A 152 -32.75 17.02 0.63
CA GLN A 152 -34.01 16.51 1.13
C GLN A 152 -33.89 15.05 1.57
N LEU A 153 -34.29 14.79 2.80
CA LEU A 153 -34.47 13.46 3.36
C LEU A 153 -35.89 13.37 3.91
N LEU A 154 -36.77 12.69 3.20
CA LEU A 154 -38.18 12.53 3.58
C LEU A 154 -38.62 11.08 3.44
N VAL A 155 -39.71 10.76 4.13
CA VAL A 155 -40.51 9.57 3.88
C VAL A 155 -41.93 10.05 3.55
N LEU A 156 -42.46 9.52 2.46
CA LEU A 156 -43.80 9.89 2.00
C LEU A 156 -44.81 8.83 2.42
N GLY A 157 -46.02 9.28 2.80
CA GLY A 157 -47.13 8.46 3.22
C GLY A 157 -46.72 7.44 4.28
N ARG A 158 -47.27 7.36 5.43
CA ARG A 158 -47.05 6.35 6.51
C ARG A 158 -45.64 5.74 6.63
N GLY A 159 -44.57 6.48 6.28
CA GLY A 159 -43.20 5.98 6.33
C GLY A 159 -42.82 4.98 5.23
N ALA A 160 -43.58 4.82 4.16
CA ALA A 160 -43.42 3.71 3.22
C ALA A 160 -42.61 4.04 1.95
N ILE A 161 -42.43 5.33 1.61
CA ILE A 161 -41.78 5.72 0.35
C ILE A 161 -40.66 6.70 0.65
N PRO A 162 -39.41 6.28 0.63
CA PRO A 162 -38.24 7.16 0.85
C PRO A 162 -38.13 8.14 -0.33
N ALA A 163 -37.85 9.41 -0.01
CA ALA A 163 -37.57 10.46 -0.97
C ALA A 163 -36.28 11.16 -0.56
N VAL A 164 -35.22 10.91 -1.32
CA VAL A 164 -33.89 11.42 -1.09
C VAL A 164 -33.49 12.35 -2.24
N ARG A 165 -33.02 13.56 -1.91
CA ARG A 165 -32.46 14.47 -2.89
C ARG A 165 -31.10 14.94 -2.41
N LEU A 166 -30.08 14.71 -3.24
CA LEU A 166 -28.69 15.05 -3.00
C LEU A 166 -28.20 16.07 -4.02
N ASN A 167 -27.26 16.90 -3.62
CA ASN A 167 -26.53 17.79 -4.52
C ASN A 167 -25.04 17.51 -4.39
N LEU A 168 -24.41 17.12 -5.48
CA LEU A 168 -22.97 16.95 -5.60
C LEU A 168 -22.38 18.22 -6.22
N ALA A 169 -21.69 19.00 -5.40
CA ALA A 169 -21.07 20.27 -5.82
C ALA A 169 -19.62 20.06 -6.32
N LYS A 170 -18.88 19.10 -5.72
CA LYS A 170 -17.48 18.80 -6.05
C LYS A 170 -17.17 17.32 -5.76
N GLY A 171 -16.16 16.77 -6.47
CA GLY A 171 -15.64 15.44 -6.23
C GLY A 171 -16.54 14.33 -6.76
N GLY A 172 -16.79 13.31 -5.97
CA GLY A 172 -17.55 12.15 -6.42
C GLY A 172 -18.43 11.52 -5.36
N VAL A 173 -19.28 10.59 -5.79
CA VAL A 173 -20.09 9.72 -4.93
C VAL A 173 -20.30 8.38 -5.59
N ASP A 174 -20.26 7.31 -4.81
CA ASP A 174 -20.69 5.97 -5.21
C ASP A 174 -22.02 5.68 -4.50
N ASN A 175 -23.04 5.33 -5.29
CA ASN A 175 -24.42 5.16 -4.80
C ASN A 175 -24.85 3.71 -4.99
N ARG A 176 -25.44 3.14 -3.95
CA ARG A 176 -26.18 1.88 -4.01
C ARG A 176 -27.58 2.12 -3.49
N VAL A 177 -28.50 2.33 -4.42
CA VAL A 177 -29.90 2.64 -4.10
C VAL A 177 -30.69 1.36 -3.93
N ALA A 178 -31.38 1.21 -2.80
CA ALA A 178 -32.18 0.05 -2.51
C ALA A 178 -33.34 -0.08 -3.52
N PRO A 179 -33.72 -1.29 -3.96
CA PRO A 179 -34.86 -1.51 -4.80
C PRO A 179 -36.14 -1.04 -4.12
N ASN A 180 -36.90 -0.14 -4.77
CA ASN A 180 -38.17 0.37 -4.24
C ASN A 180 -39.34 -0.40 -4.84
N ALA A 181 -40.07 -1.14 -3.99
CA ALA A 181 -41.27 -1.90 -4.39
C ALA A 181 -42.37 -1.00 -4.99
N GLN A 182 -42.43 0.26 -4.60
CA GLN A 182 -43.43 1.23 -5.06
C GLN A 182 -43.18 1.78 -6.47
N ARG A 183 -42.04 1.43 -7.06
CA ARG A 183 -41.62 1.79 -8.42
C ARG A 183 -41.52 3.30 -8.69
N MET A 184 -41.25 4.12 -7.70
CA MET A 184 -41.12 5.58 -7.85
C MET A 184 -39.64 5.99 -7.88
N PRO A 185 -39.19 6.82 -8.83
CA PRO A 185 -37.86 7.39 -8.83
C PRO A 185 -37.82 8.58 -7.86
N LEU A 186 -37.66 8.28 -6.55
CA LEU A 186 -37.59 9.32 -5.53
C LEU A 186 -36.16 9.46 -4.94
N TYR A 187 -35.21 8.86 -5.57
CA TYR A 187 -33.77 9.13 -5.31
C TYR A 187 -33.26 10.01 -6.44
N GLU A 188 -32.98 11.26 -6.12
CA GLU A 188 -32.46 12.26 -7.04
C GLU A 188 -31.05 12.66 -6.66
N LEU A 189 -30.13 12.67 -7.62
CA LEU A 189 -28.82 13.27 -7.48
C LEU A 189 -28.69 14.41 -8.48
N ARG A 190 -28.44 15.60 -7.97
CA ARG A 190 -28.25 16.82 -8.75
C ARG A 190 -26.78 17.17 -8.83
N THR A 191 -26.37 17.62 -10.01
CA THR A 191 -25.07 18.23 -10.26
C THR A 191 -25.28 19.53 -11.02
N PRO A 192 -24.29 20.40 -11.15
CA PRO A 192 -24.41 21.61 -11.97
C PRO A 192 -24.79 21.35 -13.44
N HIS A 193 -24.55 20.15 -13.96
CA HIS A 193 -24.72 19.84 -15.39
C HIS A 193 -25.91 18.92 -15.68
N VAL A 194 -26.35 18.10 -14.73
CA VAL A 194 -27.42 17.14 -14.95
C VAL A 194 -28.11 16.74 -13.66
N ASN A 195 -29.45 16.55 -13.73
CA ASN A 195 -30.22 15.91 -12.66
C ASN A 195 -30.44 14.44 -13.02
N LEU A 196 -30.27 13.56 -12.06
CA LEU A 196 -30.36 12.13 -12.19
C LEU A 196 -31.51 11.60 -11.34
N GLY A 197 -32.48 10.93 -11.96
CA GLY A 197 -33.56 10.20 -11.28
C GLY A 197 -33.24 8.72 -11.24
N VAL A 198 -33.25 8.14 -10.04
CA VAL A 198 -32.69 6.81 -9.81
C VAL A 198 -33.70 5.90 -9.11
N ARG A 199 -33.64 4.61 -9.45
CA ARG A 199 -34.51 3.61 -8.85
C ARG A 199 -33.84 2.22 -8.83
N GLY A 200 -33.41 1.76 -7.63
CA GLY A 200 -32.85 0.42 -7.47
C GLY A 200 -31.62 0.20 -8.32
N THR A 201 -30.66 1.11 -8.24
CA THR A 201 -29.52 1.19 -9.17
C THR A 201 -28.23 1.33 -8.38
N GLU A 202 -27.16 0.71 -8.86
CA GLU A 202 -25.81 1.00 -8.43
C GLU A 202 -25.13 1.86 -9.48
N PHE A 203 -24.67 3.06 -9.08
CA PHE A 203 -24.08 4.03 -9.99
C PHE A 203 -23.12 4.96 -9.27
N ARG A 204 -22.21 5.55 -10.02
CA ARG A 204 -21.25 6.53 -9.55
C ARG A 204 -21.42 7.84 -10.29
N VAL A 205 -21.12 8.94 -9.61
CA VAL A 205 -21.07 10.27 -10.23
C VAL A 205 -19.82 10.98 -9.78
N GLN A 206 -19.16 11.64 -10.72
CA GLN A 206 -17.93 12.41 -10.50
C GLN A 206 -18.06 13.77 -11.18
N MET A 207 -17.63 14.78 -10.45
CA MET A 207 -17.48 16.16 -10.92
C MET A 207 -16.00 16.46 -11.12
N ALA A 208 -15.57 16.65 -12.34
CA ALA A 208 -14.20 17.03 -12.66
C ALA A 208 -14.17 17.85 -13.96
N GLU A 209 -13.28 18.84 -14.01
CA GLU A 209 -12.97 19.65 -15.22
C GLU A 209 -14.23 20.26 -15.88
N GLY A 210 -15.17 20.74 -15.08
CA GLY A 210 -16.39 21.37 -15.59
C GLY A 210 -17.44 20.42 -16.20
N ALA A 211 -17.30 19.11 -15.97
CA ALA A 211 -18.20 18.08 -16.45
C ALA A 211 -18.71 17.18 -15.32
N SER A 212 -19.91 16.62 -15.50
CA SER A 212 -20.44 15.53 -14.67
C SER A 212 -20.30 14.21 -15.41
N ARG A 213 -19.63 13.25 -14.78
CA ARG A 213 -19.45 11.89 -15.29
C ARG A 213 -20.26 10.92 -14.45
N MET A 214 -21.15 10.19 -15.07
CA MET A 214 -21.95 9.15 -14.39
C MET A 214 -21.65 7.79 -15.01
N GLN A 215 -21.51 6.77 -14.18
CA GLN A 215 -21.36 5.38 -14.59
C GLN A 215 -22.44 4.53 -13.94
N VAL A 216 -23.20 3.80 -14.74
CA VAL A 216 -24.24 2.87 -14.26
C VAL A 216 -23.66 1.48 -14.20
N LEU A 217 -23.63 0.89 -12.98
CA LEU A 217 -23.08 -0.44 -12.74
C LEU A 217 -24.18 -1.51 -12.74
N GLN A 218 -25.35 -1.17 -12.18
CA GLN A 218 -26.51 -2.05 -12.13
C GLN A 218 -27.79 -1.22 -12.29
N GLY A 219 -28.77 -1.74 -13.03
CA GLY A 219 -30.04 -1.09 -13.25
C GLY A 219 -30.03 -0.05 -14.38
N ALA A 220 -30.74 1.05 -14.22
CA ALA A 220 -30.79 2.15 -15.18
C ALA A 220 -31.05 3.49 -14.48
N VAL A 221 -30.49 4.56 -14.99
CA VAL A 221 -30.61 5.93 -14.47
C VAL A 221 -31.24 6.82 -15.52
N HIS A 222 -32.26 7.58 -15.11
CA HIS A 222 -32.82 8.66 -15.92
C HIS A 222 -31.97 9.92 -15.76
N ALA A 223 -31.58 10.53 -16.85
CA ALA A 223 -30.84 11.79 -16.85
C ALA A 223 -31.66 12.86 -17.58
N ASP A 224 -31.85 14.02 -16.97
CA ASP A 224 -32.60 15.12 -17.57
C ASP A 224 -31.96 15.56 -18.89
N GLY A 225 -32.79 15.78 -19.90
CA GLY A 225 -32.34 16.16 -21.24
C GLY A 225 -31.85 15.01 -22.11
N LEU A 226 -31.91 13.76 -21.60
CA LEU A 226 -31.61 12.56 -22.36
C LEU A 226 -32.86 11.72 -22.56
N GLY A 227 -33.22 11.36 -23.82
CA GLY A 227 -34.44 10.60 -24.11
C GLY A 227 -34.45 9.19 -23.48
N PRO A 228 -33.51 8.30 -23.78
CA PRO A 228 -33.45 6.99 -23.16
C PRO A 228 -32.71 7.03 -21.82
N ASN A 229 -33.05 6.11 -20.90
CA ASN A 229 -32.27 5.91 -19.68
C ASN A 229 -30.87 5.36 -20.00
N VAL A 230 -29.89 5.74 -19.18
CA VAL A 230 -28.55 5.16 -19.21
C VAL A 230 -28.61 3.80 -18.53
N ALA A 231 -28.24 2.75 -19.25
CA ALA A 231 -28.31 1.37 -18.76
C ALA A 231 -27.01 0.93 -18.07
N ALA A 232 -27.09 -0.19 -17.36
CA ALA A 232 -25.90 -0.83 -16.78
C ALA A 232 -24.80 -1.07 -17.84
N GLY A 233 -23.55 -0.83 -17.48
CA GLY A 233 -22.38 -0.90 -18.37
C GLY A 233 -22.20 0.33 -19.26
N GLN A 234 -22.97 1.39 -19.07
CA GLN A 234 -22.86 2.65 -19.80
C GLN A 234 -22.43 3.79 -18.88
N GLY A 235 -21.69 4.74 -19.45
CA GLY A 235 -21.33 6.01 -18.83
C GLY A 235 -21.94 7.20 -19.57
N LEU A 236 -22.42 8.19 -18.80
CA LEU A 236 -22.87 9.49 -19.30
C LEU A 236 -21.80 10.54 -19.00
N LEU A 237 -21.40 11.30 -20.01
CA LEU A 237 -20.67 12.55 -19.87
C LEU A 237 -21.64 13.71 -20.13
N ALA A 238 -21.77 14.59 -19.14
CA ALA A 238 -22.58 15.81 -19.24
C ALA A 238 -21.69 17.04 -19.07
N GLU A 239 -21.58 17.84 -20.13
CA GLU A 239 -20.73 19.04 -20.19
C GLU A 239 -21.56 20.20 -20.76
N GLY A 240 -21.80 21.23 -19.94
CA GLY A 240 -22.77 22.25 -20.28
C GLY A 240 -24.14 21.64 -20.66
N SER A 241 -24.61 21.87 -21.90
CA SER A 241 -25.82 21.26 -22.46
C SER A 241 -25.54 19.94 -23.20
N ALA A 242 -24.28 19.60 -23.48
CA ALA A 242 -23.92 18.41 -24.22
C ALA A 242 -24.08 17.14 -23.35
N ARG A 243 -24.60 16.08 -23.97
CA ARG A 243 -24.80 14.76 -23.33
C ARG A 243 -24.26 13.69 -24.26
N SER A 244 -23.39 12.84 -23.74
CA SER A 244 -22.78 11.73 -24.49
C SER A 244 -22.82 10.45 -23.67
N VAL A 245 -23.37 9.39 -24.23
CA VAL A 245 -23.42 8.07 -23.59
C VAL A 245 -22.52 7.12 -24.36
N ALA A 246 -21.73 6.34 -23.65
CA ALA A 246 -20.85 5.34 -24.24
C ALA A 246 -20.69 4.13 -23.29
N PRO A 247 -20.30 2.95 -23.82
CA PRO A 247 -19.93 1.80 -23.01
C PRO A 247 -18.77 2.14 -22.06
N LEU A 248 -18.81 1.56 -20.86
CA LEU A 248 -17.70 1.62 -19.90
C LEU A 248 -16.59 0.66 -20.33
N LEU A 249 -15.33 1.00 -19.98
CA LEU A 249 -14.24 0.05 -20.10
C LEU A 249 -14.52 -1.19 -19.23
N PRO A 250 -14.11 -2.39 -19.70
CA PRO A 250 -14.21 -3.59 -18.90
C PRO A 250 -13.28 -3.54 -17.67
N ALA A 251 -13.49 -4.48 -16.75
CA ALA A 251 -12.70 -4.59 -15.54
C ALA A 251 -11.21 -4.88 -15.83
N PRO A 252 -10.30 -4.33 -15.01
CA PRO A 252 -8.87 -4.63 -15.09
C PRO A 252 -8.54 -6.10 -14.81
N ASP A 253 -7.36 -6.53 -15.27
CA ASP A 253 -6.79 -7.82 -14.91
C ASP A 253 -5.91 -7.68 -13.64
N LEU A 254 -6.33 -8.33 -12.56
CA LEU A 254 -5.63 -8.37 -11.28
C LEU A 254 -4.83 -9.66 -11.05
N SER A 255 -4.66 -10.52 -12.05
CA SER A 255 -3.97 -11.81 -11.91
C SER A 255 -2.50 -11.68 -11.46
N GLY A 256 -1.85 -10.54 -11.78
CA GLY A 256 -0.48 -10.22 -11.33
C GLY A 256 -0.37 -9.65 -9.92
N LEU A 257 -1.48 -9.44 -9.22
CA LEU A 257 -1.48 -8.90 -7.87
C LEU A 257 -0.95 -9.92 -6.87
N ALA A 258 0.08 -9.53 -6.08
CA ALA A 258 0.52 -10.34 -4.95
C ALA A 258 -0.56 -10.32 -3.85
N PRO A 259 -1.05 -11.50 -3.41
CA PRO A 259 -2.12 -11.57 -2.40
C PRO A 259 -1.64 -11.21 -0.99
N LEU A 260 -0.32 -11.24 -0.75
CA LEU A 260 0.33 -10.92 0.53
C LEU A 260 1.24 -9.70 0.37
N ALA A 261 1.02 -8.70 1.21
CA ALA A 261 1.87 -7.52 1.32
C ALA A 261 2.59 -7.54 2.68
N GLU A 262 3.91 -7.66 2.65
CA GLU A 262 4.76 -7.76 3.84
C GLU A 262 5.55 -6.47 4.11
N ARG A 263 5.30 -5.40 3.36
CA ARG A 263 6.06 -4.16 3.41
C ARG A 263 5.17 -2.93 3.52
N LEU A 264 5.67 -1.93 4.23
CA LEU A 264 5.13 -0.59 4.29
C LEU A 264 6.22 0.40 3.82
N PRO A 265 5.84 1.42 3.06
CA PRO A 265 4.49 1.78 2.60
C PRO A 265 3.86 0.70 1.71
N LEU A 266 2.53 0.58 1.76
CA LEU A 266 1.81 -0.41 0.95
C LEU A 266 1.98 -0.12 -0.53
N HIS A 267 2.50 -1.09 -1.27
CA HIS A 267 2.75 -1.03 -2.70
C HIS A 267 2.07 -2.22 -3.37
N LEU A 268 1.08 -1.95 -4.23
CA LEU A 268 0.32 -2.98 -4.93
C LEU A 268 0.39 -2.72 -6.44
N ALA A 269 0.80 -3.75 -7.18
CA ALA A 269 0.88 -3.72 -8.64
C ALA A 269 -0.03 -4.80 -9.23
N TRP A 270 -0.61 -4.54 -10.40
CA TRP A 270 -1.47 -5.48 -11.14
C TRP A 270 -1.06 -5.56 -12.61
N THR A 271 -1.57 -6.56 -13.32
CA THR A 271 -1.14 -6.85 -14.71
C THR A 271 -1.45 -5.71 -15.67
N GLY A 272 -2.57 -5.01 -15.49
CA GLY A 272 -2.99 -3.92 -16.38
C GLY A 272 -4.46 -4.02 -16.77
N GLY A 273 -4.82 -3.61 -17.99
CA GLY A 273 -6.22 -3.55 -18.36
C GLY A 273 -6.48 -3.41 -19.86
N PRO A 274 -7.74 -3.10 -20.23
CA PRO A 274 -8.17 -3.02 -21.59
C PRO A 274 -7.48 -1.90 -22.38
N ALA A 275 -7.57 -1.95 -23.70
CA ALA A 275 -7.12 -0.86 -24.55
C ALA A 275 -7.89 0.44 -24.28
N GLY A 276 -7.22 1.60 -24.37
CA GLY A 276 -7.83 2.92 -24.16
C GLY A 276 -7.78 3.42 -22.72
N VAL A 277 -7.08 2.73 -21.82
CA VAL A 277 -6.81 3.19 -20.45
C VAL A 277 -5.77 4.29 -20.46
N VAL A 278 -6.04 5.37 -19.73
CA VAL A 278 -5.10 6.48 -19.52
C VAL A 278 -4.71 6.65 -18.06
N ALA A 279 -5.48 6.09 -17.14
CA ALA A 279 -5.22 6.12 -15.71
C ALA A 279 -6.01 5.00 -15.00
N TRP A 280 -5.74 4.84 -13.71
CA TRP A 280 -6.38 3.87 -12.85
C TRP A 280 -6.88 4.55 -11.58
N ARG A 281 -7.96 4.03 -11.02
CA ARG A 281 -8.34 4.31 -9.64
C ARG A 281 -8.21 3.04 -8.83
N ALA A 282 -7.39 3.09 -7.79
CA ALA A 282 -7.18 2.01 -6.85
C ALA A 282 -7.72 2.42 -5.48
N GLN A 283 -8.58 1.61 -4.91
CA GLN A 283 -9.23 1.84 -3.63
C GLN A 283 -9.06 0.63 -2.73
N LEU A 284 -8.70 0.86 -1.47
CA LEU A 284 -8.59 -0.18 -0.47
C LEU A 284 -9.73 -0.05 0.54
N PHE A 285 -10.44 -1.14 0.75
CA PHE A 285 -11.57 -1.25 1.68
C PHE A 285 -11.25 -2.26 2.78
N ALA A 286 -11.92 -2.18 3.94
CA ALA A 286 -11.98 -3.30 4.85
C ALA A 286 -12.56 -4.53 4.15
N ARG A 287 -12.14 -5.73 4.55
CA ARG A 287 -12.52 -6.96 3.84
C ARG A 287 -14.03 -7.10 3.69
N GLY A 288 -14.49 -7.13 2.43
CA GLY A 288 -15.89 -7.32 2.08
C GLY A 288 -16.84 -6.18 2.46
N ASP A 289 -16.32 -5.08 3.01
CA ASP A 289 -17.12 -3.91 3.41
C ASP A 289 -16.82 -2.70 2.53
N PHE A 290 -17.60 -2.52 1.48
CA PHE A 290 -17.47 -1.38 0.56
C PHE A 290 -18.01 -0.05 1.12
N ASP A 291 -18.49 -0.01 2.35
CA ASP A 291 -18.75 1.23 3.06
C ASP A 291 -17.48 1.80 3.72
N SER A 292 -16.48 0.97 3.96
CA SER A 292 -15.25 1.31 4.68
C SER A 292 -14.08 1.60 3.73
N LEU A 293 -14.13 2.71 3.00
CA LEU A 293 -13.04 3.17 2.13
C LEU A 293 -11.86 3.68 2.98
N LEU A 294 -10.76 2.93 2.97
CA LEU A 294 -9.57 3.21 3.77
C LEU A 294 -8.53 4.03 3.01
N LEU A 295 -8.26 3.69 1.76
CA LEU A 295 -7.29 4.36 0.90
C LEU A 295 -7.86 4.55 -0.49
N ASP A 296 -7.50 5.65 -1.14
CA ASP A 296 -7.94 5.99 -2.49
C ASP A 296 -6.78 6.64 -3.25
N ALA A 297 -6.48 6.14 -4.44
CA ALA A 297 -5.44 6.70 -5.29
C ALA A 297 -5.87 6.70 -6.76
N ARG A 298 -5.51 7.78 -7.47
CA ARG A 298 -5.55 7.84 -8.92
C ARG A 298 -4.11 7.81 -9.43
N VAL A 299 -3.79 6.84 -10.28
CA VAL A 299 -2.42 6.58 -10.77
C VAL A 299 -2.41 6.43 -12.28
N ALA A 300 -1.29 6.80 -12.91
CA ALA A 300 -1.11 6.67 -14.35
C ALA A 300 -0.69 5.26 -14.76
N GLU A 301 0.04 4.58 -13.90
CA GLU A 301 0.56 3.23 -14.13
C GLU A 301 -0.24 2.20 -13.33
N PRO A 302 -0.24 0.90 -13.69
CA PRO A 302 -0.97 -0.14 -12.97
C PRO A 302 -0.30 -0.52 -11.64
N VAL A 303 0.01 0.48 -10.85
CA VAL A 303 0.65 0.37 -9.53
C VAL A 303 0.19 1.49 -8.62
N ALA A 304 -0.14 1.17 -7.37
CA ALA A 304 -0.49 2.15 -6.35
C ALA A 304 0.42 2.00 -5.14
N THR A 305 0.88 3.13 -4.61
CA THR A 305 1.67 3.20 -3.38
C THR A 305 0.99 4.17 -2.41
N TRP A 306 0.77 3.72 -1.17
CA TRP A 306 0.13 4.50 -0.13
C TRP A 306 1.05 4.68 1.08
N PRO A 307 1.74 5.83 1.22
CA PRO A 307 2.53 6.15 2.40
C PRO A 307 1.72 6.13 3.71
N GLU A 308 0.46 6.55 3.63
CA GLU A 308 -0.50 6.59 4.74
C GLU A 308 -0.97 5.20 5.20
N ALA A 309 -0.67 4.14 4.46
CA ALA A 309 -0.99 2.76 4.85
C ALA A 309 -0.27 2.30 6.14
N ARG A 310 0.69 3.08 6.64
CA ARG A 310 1.35 2.81 7.95
C ARG A 310 0.39 2.76 9.12
N GLU A 311 -0.74 3.42 9.02
CA GLU A 311 -1.80 3.42 10.04
C GLU A 311 -2.70 2.19 9.98
N LEU A 312 -2.67 1.43 8.87
CA LEU A 312 -3.47 0.22 8.75
C LEU A 312 -2.91 -0.89 9.65
N ALA A 313 -3.79 -1.62 10.31
CA ALA A 313 -3.44 -2.84 11.03
C ALA A 313 -3.10 -3.97 10.05
N ASP A 314 -2.36 -4.98 10.50
CA ASP A 314 -2.25 -6.23 9.75
C ASP A 314 -3.63 -6.90 9.65
N GLY A 315 -3.95 -7.48 8.50
CA GLY A 315 -5.24 -8.10 8.25
C GLY A 315 -5.61 -8.16 6.77
N ASP A 316 -6.82 -8.61 6.50
CA ASP A 316 -7.33 -8.75 5.15
C ASP A 316 -8.09 -7.51 4.69
N TYR A 317 -7.82 -7.10 3.47
CA TYR A 317 -8.41 -5.94 2.82
C TYR A 317 -8.95 -6.33 1.44
N THR A 318 -9.86 -5.51 0.88
CA THR A 318 -10.30 -5.63 -0.49
C THR A 318 -9.72 -4.48 -1.31
N LEU A 319 -8.86 -4.81 -2.28
CA LEU A 319 -8.42 -3.88 -3.31
C LEU A 319 -9.47 -3.85 -4.42
N ARG A 320 -9.96 -2.67 -4.77
CA ARG A 320 -10.80 -2.39 -5.94
C ARG A 320 -10.05 -1.54 -6.94
N VAL A 321 -9.94 -2.00 -8.18
CA VAL A 321 -9.29 -1.25 -9.26
C VAL A 321 -10.25 -1.01 -10.40
N ARG A 322 -10.20 0.19 -10.98
CA ARG A 322 -10.97 0.61 -12.15
C ARG A 322 -10.05 1.27 -13.17
N ALA A 323 -10.26 0.96 -14.44
CA ALA A 323 -9.60 1.64 -15.54
C ALA A 323 -10.32 2.96 -15.85
N ILE A 324 -9.58 4.01 -16.20
CA ILE A 324 -10.09 5.33 -16.55
C ILE A 324 -9.77 5.59 -18.02
N ASP A 325 -10.78 5.94 -18.81
CA ASP A 325 -10.63 6.27 -20.23
C ASP A 325 -10.20 7.74 -20.46
N ALA A 326 -9.88 8.10 -21.72
CA ALA A 326 -9.47 9.45 -22.10
C ALA A 326 -10.54 10.55 -21.82
N ARG A 327 -11.80 10.19 -21.58
CA ARG A 327 -12.89 11.10 -21.18
C ARG A 327 -12.99 11.22 -19.65
N GLY A 328 -12.12 10.51 -18.91
CA GLY A 328 -12.14 10.45 -17.45
C GLY A 328 -13.26 9.57 -16.88
N GLN A 329 -13.91 8.71 -17.70
CA GLN A 329 -14.92 7.77 -17.23
C GLN A 329 -14.23 6.56 -16.58
N GLU A 330 -14.67 6.21 -15.37
CA GLU A 330 -14.23 4.98 -14.70
C GLU A 330 -14.99 3.77 -15.25
N GLY A 331 -14.26 2.74 -15.64
CA GLY A 331 -14.79 1.47 -16.13
C GLY A 331 -15.41 0.58 -15.04
N ALA A 332 -15.67 -0.67 -15.41
CA ALA A 332 -16.07 -1.71 -14.47
C ALA A 332 -14.94 -1.97 -13.45
N ALA A 333 -15.31 -2.35 -12.24
CA ALA A 333 -14.37 -2.65 -11.18
C ALA A 333 -13.90 -4.11 -11.24
N ALA A 334 -12.62 -4.34 -10.90
CA ALA A 334 -12.11 -5.63 -10.46
C ALA A 334 -11.79 -5.56 -8.96
N ASP A 335 -12.13 -6.60 -8.22
CA ASP A 335 -11.91 -6.71 -6.79
C ASP A 335 -10.98 -7.89 -6.48
N ALA A 336 -10.04 -7.69 -5.56
CA ALA A 336 -9.15 -8.75 -5.08
C ALA A 336 -8.91 -8.61 -3.58
N THR A 337 -8.70 -9.74 -2.90
CA THR A 337 -8.29 -9.74 -1.49
C THR A 337 -6.78 -9.58 -1.40
N VAL A 338 -6.33 -8.70 -0.52
CA VAL A 338 -4.93 -8.49 -0.16
C VAL A 338 -4.78 -8.63 1.35
N THR A 339 -3.85 -9.47 1.78
CA THR A 339 -3.49 -9.61 3.19
C THR A 339 -2.28 -8.73 3.48
N LEU A 340 -2.40 -7.79 4.40
CA LEU A 340 -1.27 -7.03 4.95
C LEU A 340 -0.73 -7.78 6.16
N GLN A 341 0.55 -8.12 6.14
CA GLN A 341 1.28 -8.76 7.24
C GLN A 341 2.67 -8.11 7.34
N ALA A 342 2.70 -6.85 7.76
CA ALA A 342 3.91 -6.03 7.79
C ALA A 342 4.50 -5.87 9.20
N ARG A 343 3.83 -6.38 10.24
CA ARG A 343 4.24 -6.20 11.64
C ARG A 343 4.47 -7.52 12.38
N PRO A 344 5.38 -7.51 13.36
CA PRO A 344 6.30 -6.42 13.72
C PRO A 344 7.28 -6.14 12.58
N GLU A 345 7.60 -4.86 12.36
CA GLU A 345 8.57 -4.47 11.32
C GLU A 345 9.95 -5.06 11.62
N PRO A 346 10.71 -5.51 10.59
CA PRO A 346 12.02 -6.08 10.79
C PRO A 346 12.98 -5.05 11.37
N PRO A 347 13.94 -5.47 12.26
CA PRO A 347 14.95 -4.58 12.81
C PRO A 347 15.85 -4.02 11.71
N PHE A 348 16.43 -2.83 11.94
CA PHE A 348 17.44 -2.28 11.04
C PHE A 348 18.77 -2.99 11.26
N ILE A 349 19.37 -3.48 10.18
CA ILE A 349 20.71 -4.06 10.19
C ILE A 349 21.74 -2.95 10.39
N GLN A 350 22.62 -3.12 11.40
CA GLN A 350 23.69 -2.19 11.71
C GLN A 350 25.07 -2.69 11.23
N ALA A 351 25.29 -4.00 11.33
CA ALA A 351 26.53 -4.64 10.88
C ALA A 351 26.28 -6.10 10.48
N PRO A 352 27.09 -6.66 9.59
CA PRO A 352 28.14 -6.00 8.82
C PRO A 352 27.56 -5.12 7.71
N ALA A 353 28.39 -4.27 7.10
CA ALA A 353 28.03 -3.64 5.82
C ALA A 353 27.83 -4.71 4.75
N ALA A 354 26.95 -4.45 3.79
CA ALA A 354 26.68 -5.40 2.70
C ALA A 354 27.97 -5.77 1.95
N GLY A 355 28.22 -7.07 1.77
CA GLY A 355 29.44 -7.61 1.12
C GLY A 355 30.70 -7.57 1.98
N ALA A 356 30.61 -7.29 3.28
CA ALA A 356 31.77 -7.31 4.16
C ALA A 356 32.42 -8.70 4.23
N GLY A 357 33.75 -8.74 4.32
CA GLY A 357 34.51 -9.97 4.45
C GLY A 357 35.15 -10.12 5.84
N SER A 358 35.19 -11.35 6.35
CA SER A 358 35.91 -11.70 7.57
C SER A 358 36.86 -12.89 7.31
N TYR A 359 38.00 -12.89 7.97
CA TYR A 359 39.02 -13.94 7.89
C TYR A 359 39.11 -14.75 9.18
N SER A 360 38.26 -14.49 10.14
CA SER A 360 38.31 -15.15 11.46
C SER A 360 37.47 -16.43 11.55
N GLY A 361 36.82 -16.85 10.45
CA GLY A 361 35.86 -17.94 10.48
C GLY A 361 34.56 -17.57 11.21
N ALA A 362 34.38 -16.29 11.55
CA ALA A 362 33.21 -15.75 12.22
C ALA A 362 32.83 -14.39 11.67
N MET A 363 31.53 -14.06 11.72
CA MET A 363 30.98 -12.77 11.36
C MET A 363 30.08 -12.26 12.48
N ALA A 364 30.36 -11.07 12.98
CA ALA A 364 29.51 -10.39 13.93
C ALA A 364 28.35 -9.71 13.18
N LEU A 365 27.13 -10.13 13.50
CA LEU A 365 25.88 -9.57 12.99
C LEU A 365 25.28 -8.67 14.07
N ALA A 366 24.83 -7.47 13.72
CA ALA A 366 24.23 -6.52 14.66
C ALA A 366 23.03 -5.81 14.04
N TRP A 367 22.03 -5.53 14.87
CA TRP A 367 20.79 -4.87 14.47
C TRP A 367 20.23 -4.00 15.60
N THR A 368 19.23 -3.17 15.26
CA THR A 368 18.53 -2.36 16.25
C THR A 368 17.60 -3.23 17.11
N ARG A 369 17.55 -2.96 18.42
CA ARG A 369 16.61 -3.63 19.32
C ARG A 369 15.23 -2.97 19.25
N ASN A 370 14.18 -3.80 19.16
CA ASN A 370 12.79 -3.38 19.26
C ASN A 370 12.21 -3.88 20.60
N THR A 371 11.77 -2.96 21.46
CA THR A 371 11.22 -3.32 22.78
C THR A 371 9.86 -4.02 22.70
N ALA A 372 9.07 -3.74 21.67
CA ALA A 372 7.77 -4.38 21.44
C ALA A 372 7.89 -5.79 20.84
N ALA A 373 9.01 -6.07 20.17
CA ALA A 373 9.34 -7.37 19.59
C ALA A 373 10.83 -7.67 19.91
N PRO A 374 11.12 -8.15 21.12
CA PRO A 374 12.48 -8.23 21.65
C PRO A 374 13.33 -9.31 20.97
N ASP A 375 12.70 -10.37 20.48
CA ASP A 375 13.37 -11.49 19.86
C ASP A 375 13.53 -11.30 18.36
N VAL A 376 14.56 -11.92 17.79
CA VAL A 376 14.88 -11.85 16.37
C VAL A 376 15.04 -13.26 15.80
N ARG A 377 14.33 -13.54 14.74
CA ARG A 377 14.53 -14.73 13.91
C ARG A 377 15.58 -14.42 12.85
N LEU A 378 16.68 -15.16 12.90
CA LEU A 378 17.80 -15.04 11.97
C LEU A 378 17.78 -16.22 10.98
N GLN A 379 18.04 -15.94 9.71
CA GLN A 379 18.35 -16.93 8.68
C GLN A 379 19.61 -16.55 7.95
N ILE A 380 20.53 -17.51 7.78
CA ILE A 380 21.72 -17.39 6.95
C ILE A 380 21.68 -18.51 5.92
N ALA A 381 21.82 -18.18 4.64
CA ALA A 381 21.74 -19.10 3.52
C ALA A 381 22.93 -18.97 2.58
N ARG A 382 23.19 -19.99 1.77
CA ARG A 382 24.18 -19.98 0.69
C ARG A 382 23.61 -19.47 -0.63
N ASP A 383 22.29 -19.32 -0.71
CA ASP A 383 21.57 -18.86 -1.88
C ASP A 383 20.69 -17.64 -1.58
N ALA A 384 20.45 -16.80 -2.57
CA ALA A 384 19.60 -15.59 -2.44
C ALA A 384 18.13 -15.90 -2.17
N GLY A 385 17.66 -17.10 -2.49
CA GLY A 385 16.28 -17.53 -2.27
C GLY A 385 16.01 -18.13 -0.89
N PHE A 386 17.05 -18.27 -0.04
CA PHE A 386 16.96 -18.88 1.29
C PHE A 386 16.41 -20.30 1.29
N LYS A 387 16.72 -21.08 0.25
CA LYS A 387 16.36 -22.50 0.12
C LYS A 387 17.44 -23.40 0.74
N ASP A 388 18.72 -23.02 0.63
CA ASP A 388 19.87 -23.69 1.26
C ASP A 388 20.31 -22.91 2.50
N LEU A 389 19.62 -23.17 3.62
CA LEU A 389 19.94 -22.55 4.90
C LEU A 389 21.23 -23.14 5.49
N ALA A 390 22.23 -22.27 5.69
CA ALA A 390 23.47 -22.62 6.38
C ALA A 390 23.29 -22.58 7.90
N LEU A 391 22.46 -21.64 8.42
CA LEU A 391 22.20 -21.49 9.84
C LEU A 391 20.83 -20.87 10.09
N GLN A 392 20.08 -21.43 11.04
CA GLN A 392 18.84 -20.85 11.57
C GLN A 392 18.76 -21.20 13.07
N PRO A 393 19.28 -20.35 13.95
CA PRO A 393 19.19 -20.58 15.39
C PRO A 393 17.75 -20.37 15.88
N PRO A 394 17.43 -20.78 17.11
CA PRO A 394 16.24 -20.34 17.82
C PRO A 394 16.15 -18.80 17.85
N PRO A 395 14.97 -18.21 18.12
CA PRO A 395 14.85 -16.78 18.28
C PRO A 395 15.89 -16.22 19.28
N ILE A 396 16.50 -15.11 18.91
CA ILE A 396 17.63 -14.51 19.62
C ILE A 396 17.11 -13.29 20.39
N ASP A 397 17.21 -13.32 21.72
CA ASP A 397 17.01 -12.12 22.54
C ASP A 397 18.29 -11.26 22.48
N GLY A 398 18.19 -10.06 21.95
CA GLY A 398 19.31 -9.12 21.88
C GLY A 398 19.45 -8.42 20.55
N ALA A 399 20.58 -7.69 20.43
CA ALA A 399 20.88 -6.81 19.29
C ALA A 399 21.99 -7.37 18.37
N GLY A 400 22.37 -8.63 18.52
CA GLY A 400 23.45 -9.19 17.69
C GLY A 400 23.63 -10.69 17.84
N PHE A 401 24.43 -11.25 16.93
CA PHE A 401 24.77 -12.66 16.87
C PHE A 401 26.13 -12.86 16.21
N GLU A 402 26.96 -13.75 16.73
CA GLU A 402 28.20 -14.16 16.09
C GLU A 402 27.99 -15.43 15.26
N ALA A 403 27.97 -15.30 13.95
CA ALA A 403 27.82 -16.42 13.02
C ALA A 403 29.17 -17.07 12.77
N ARG A 404 29.34 -18.35 13.14
CA ARG A 404 30.54 -19.18 12.86
C ARG A 404 30.15 -20.21 11.81
N LEU A 405 30.75 -20.09 10.62
CA LEU A 405 30.45 -20.90 9.46
C LEU A 405 31.74 -21.20 8.68
N PRO A 406 31.76 -22.22 7.82
CA PRO A 406 32.85 -22.43 6.86
C PRO A 406 33.06 -21.24 5.95
N ASP A 407 34.23 -21.16 5.33
CA ASP A 407 34.51 -20.13 4.32
C ASP A 407 33.50 -20.20 3.18
N GLY A 408 33.04 -19.03 2.72
CA GLY A 408 32.05 -18.93 1.68
C GLY A 408 31.30 -17.60 1.66
N LEU A 409 30.49 -17.41 0.63
CA LEU A 409 29.57 -16.27 0.50
C LEU A 409 28.20 -16.65 1.08
N TYR A 410 27.66 -15.79 1.90
CA TYR A 410 26.39 -15.98 2.59
C TYR A 410 25.44 -14.81 2.39
N GLN A 411 24.15 -15.11 2.33
CA GLN A 411 23.05 -14.17 2.45
C GLN A 411 22.41 -14.33 3.82
N TRP A 412 22.02 -13.23 4.46
CA TRP A 412 21.34 -13.29 5.74
C TRP A 412 20.21 -12.27 5.83
N ARG A 413 19.20 -12.61 6.60
CA ARG A 413 18.04 -11.77 6.86
C ARG A 413 17.51 -11.99 8.26
N ILE A 414 16.79 -11.00 8.78
CA ILE A 414 16.21 -11.03 10.12
C ILE A 414 14.75 -10.62 10.08
N ALA A 415 13.97 -11.17 11.00
CA ALA A 415 12.59 -10.79 11.28
C ALA A 415 12.43 -10.55 12.78
N ALA A 416 11.65 -9.56 13.17
CA ALA A 416 11.31 -9.32 14.57
C ALA A 416 10.26 -10.36 15.03
N VAL A 417 10.33 -10.75 16.32
CA VAL A 417 9.40 -11.70 16.93
C VAL A 417 8.85 -11.09 18.21
N GLU A 418 7.52 -11.01 18.31
CA GLU A 418 6.82 -10.54 19.51
C GLU A 418 6.97 -11.53 20.68
N ALA A 419 6.78 -11.06 21.90
CA ALA A 419 6.81 -11.88 23.11
C ALA A 419 5.84 -13.08 23.06
N GLY A 420 4.77 -13.01 22.26
CA GLY A 420 3.84 -14.12 21.98
C GLY A 420 4.31 -15.12 20.94
N GLY A 421 5.52 -14.97 20.38
CA GLY A 421 6.09 -15.87 19.36
C GLY A 421 5.66 -15.57 17.92
N ARG A 422 4.85 -14.53 17.67
CA ARG A 422 4.45 -14.10 16.33
C ARG A 422 5.63 -13.40 15.67
N ALA A 423 6.11 -13.96 14.55
CA ALA A 423 7.14 -13.35 13.74
C ALA A 423 6.53 -12.42 12.69
N GLY A 424 7.15 -11.27 12.49
CA GLY A 424 6.89 -10.39 11.36
C GLY A 424 7.60 -10.87 10.08
N PRO A 425 7.52 -10.07 9.01
CA PRO A 425 8.20 -10.35 7.77
C PRO A 425 9.72 -10.24 7.94
N PHE A 426 10.45 -10.94 7.07
CA PHE A 426 11.91 -10.75 6.99
C PHE A 426 12.25 -9.40 6.36
N GLY A 427 13.29 -8.77 6.89
CA GLY A 427 13.93 -7.61 6.28
C GLY A 427 14.64 -7.95 4.97
N ASP A 428 15.18 -6.92 4.29
CA ASP A 428 15.94 -7.12 3.06
C ASP A 428 17.21 -7.90 3.36
N PRO A 429 17.54 -8.92 2.54
CA PRO A 429 18.72 -9.72 2.76
C PRO A 429 19.99 -8.89 2.51
N GLN A 430 21.02 -9.17 3.31
CA GLN A 430 22.37 -8.65 3.09
C GLN A 430 23.36 -9.80 2.91
N SER A 431 24.49 -9.53 2.28
CA SER A 431 25.55 -10.52 2.07
C SER A 431 26.77 -10.24 2.93
N PHE A 432 27.47 -11.33 3.29
CA PHE A 432 28.83 -11.28 3.83
C PHE A 432 29.64 -12.47 3.32
N GLU A 433 30.97 -12.37 3.43
CA GLU A 433 31.88 -13.41 2.98
C GLU A 433 32.84 -13.81 4.12
N LEU A 434 32.93 -15.11 4.40
CA LEU A 434 33.98 -15.68 5.23
C LEU A 434 35.09 -16.16 4.31
N LYS A 435 36.29 -15.64 4.53
CA LYS A 435 37.47 -15.89 3.72
C LYS A 435 38.47 -16.72 4.49
N PRO A 436 39.20 -17.64 3.83
CA PRO A 436 40.29 -18.34 4.45
C PRO A 436 41.34 -17.32 4.90
N PRO A 437 42.00 -17.56 6.08
CA PRO A 437 43.13 -16.77 6.47
C PRO A 437 44.26 -16.91 5.42
N PRO A 438 45.23 -15.96 5.37
CA PRO A 438 46.34 -16.11 4.48
C PRO A 438 47.11 -17.41 4.75
N PRO A 439 47.77 -18.02 3.75
CA PRO A 439 48.57 -19.23 3.96
C PRO A 439 49.74 -18.94 4.90
N ALA A 440 50.10 -19.95 5.69
CA ALA A 440 51.30 -19.86 6.51
C ALA A 440 52.56 -19.79 5.64
N PRO A 441 53.53 -18.93 5.95
CA PRO A 441 54.77 -18.85 5.20
C PRO A 441 55.50 -20.20 5.19
N PRO A 442 56.13 -20.58 4.07
CA PRO A 442 57.00 -21.75 4.02
C PRO A 442 58.26 -21.55 4.90
N PRO A 443 58.99 -22.63 5.20
CA PRO A 443 60.25 -22.55 5.93
C PRO A 443 61.21 -21.53 5.30
N ALA A 444 61.94 -20.79 6.15
CA ALA A 444 62.92 -19.82 5.70
C ALA A 444 64.21 -20.48 5.26
N GLU A 445 64.86 -19.90 4.25
CA GLU A 445 66.21 -20.28 3.84
C GLU A 445 67.22 -19.43 4.62
N PRO A 446 68.03 -20.04 5.55
CA PRO A 446 68.97 -19.30 6.31
C PRO A 446 70.29 -19.11 5.52
N GLU A 447 70.78 -17.89 5.46
CA GLU A 447 72.07 -17.53 4.90
C GLU A 447 72.87 -16.78 5.95
N VAL A 448 74.08 -17.34 6.32
CA VAL A 448 74.98 -16.67 7.22
C VAL A 448 76.05 -15.94 6.40
N SER A 449 76.08 -14.61 6.46
CA SER A 449 77.01 -13.77 5.74
C SER A 449 77.68 -12.78 6.72
N GLY A 450 78.98 -13.02 7.06
CA GLY A 450 79.68 -12.21 8.04
C GLY A 450 79.01 -12.25 9.42
N ASP A 451 78.70 -11.09 9.96
CA ASP A 451 78.07 -10.91 11.27
C ASP A 451 76.54 -10.87 11.20
N GLN A 452 75.93 -11.26 10.06
CA GLN A 452 74.49 -11.28 9.87
C GLN A 452 73.94 -12.67 9.52
N LEU A 453 72.74 -12.96 10.05
CA LEU A 453 71.92 -14.06 9.63
C LEU A 453 70.77 -13.47 8.81
N LYS A 454 70.65 -13.87 7.54
CA LYS A 454 69.54 -13.52 6.67
C LYS A 454 68.65 -14.72 6.53
N LEU A 455 67.34 -14.48 6.69
CA LEU A 455 66.29 -15.45 6.52
C LEU A 455 65.47 -14.98 5.34
N ARG A 456 65.22 -15.83 4.35
CA ARG A 456 64.40 -15.55 3.20
C ARG A 456 63.37 -16.63 3.03
N TRP A 457 62.20 -16.24 2.61
CA TRP A 457 61.12 -17.17 2.28
C TRP A 457 60.35 -16.69 1.04
N ARG A 458 59.54 -17.57 0.48
CA ARG A 458 58.74 -17.23 -0.68
C ARG A 458 57.62 -16.26 -0.28
N ALA A 459 57.46 -15.17 -1.03
CA ALA A 459 56.34 -14.27 -0.88
C ALA A 459 55.06 -14.90 -1.40
N ASP A 460 53.95 -14.78 -0.66
CA ASP A 460 52.61 -15.17 -1.10
C ASP A 460 51.79 -13.95 -1.51
N ALA A 461 50.95 -14.10 -2.52
CA ALA A 461 50.08 -13.03 -3.00
C ALA A 461 49.11 -12.60 -1.88
N GLY A 462 48.94 -11.28 -1.70
CA GLY A 462 48.01 -10.73 -0.70
C GLY A 462 48.59 -10.63 0.72
N VAL A 463 49.79 -11.10 0.97
CA VAL A 463 50.51 -10.90 2.25
C VAL A 463 51.19 -9.54 2.27
N THR A 464 50.95 -8.77 3.33
CA THR A 464 51.54 -7.42 3.50
C THR A 464 52.54 -7.32 4.64
N ARG A 465 52.54 -8.28 5.56
CA ARG A 465 53.42 -8.29 6.73
C ARG A 465 53.65 -9.72 7.18
N TYR A 466 54.84 -9.95 7.73
CA TYR A 466 55.24 -11.20 8.37
C TYR A 466 55.63 -10.94 9.82
N GLU A 467 55.36 -11.91 10.67
CA GLU A 467 55.82 -11.95 12.06
C GLU A 467 56.57 -13.26 12.29
N LEU A 468 57.77 -13.18 12.88
CA LEU A 468 58.63 -14.32 13.12
C LEU A 468 58.90 -14.44 14.63
N GLU A 469 58.91 -15.64 15.13
CA GLU A 469 59.34 -15.98 16.47
C GLU A 469 60.62 -16.80 16.37
N TRP A 470 61.59 -16.37 17.12
CA TRP A 470 62.92 -16.98 17.23
C TRP A 470 63.22 -17.38 18.69
N SER A 471 63.58 -18.62 18.96
CA SER A 471 63.76 -19.14 20.32
C SER A 471 64.84 -20.24 20.36
N LYS A 472 65.43 -20.47 21.54
CA LYS A 472 66.18 -21.66 21.83
C LYS A 472 65.35 -22.88 22.21
N SER A 473 64.02 -22.66 22.46
CA SER A 473 63.09 -23.72 22.79
C SER A 473 62.19 -23.99 21.59
N GLU A 474 61.91 -25.24 21.26
CA GLU A 474 61.01 -25.69 20.18
C GLU A 474 59.56 -25.37 20.47
N THR A 475 59.19 -25.30 21.74
CA THR A 475 57.80 -25.02 22.13
C THR A 475 57.44 -23.56 22.11
N PHE A 476 58.40 -22.65 21.98
CA PHE A 476 58.20 -21.19 22.08
C PHE A 476 57.45 -20.75 23.36
N GLU A 477 57.51 -21.58 24.39
CA GLU A 477 56.94 -21.24 25.70
C GLU A 477 57.98 -20.52 26.55
N ALA A 478 57.59 -19.49 27.24
CA ALA A 478 58.45 -18.68 28.10
C ALA A 478 58.81 -19.40 29.45
N SER A 479 58.81 -20.72 29.50
CA SER A 479 59.13 -21.49 30.69
C SER A 479 60.64 -21.71 30.78
N GLY A 480 61.25 -21.10 31.78
CA GLY A 480 62.69 -21.38 32.13
C GLY A 480 63.74 -20.47 31.48
N GLY A 481 63.40 -19.22 31.14
CA GLY A 481 64.40 -18.24 30.73
C GLY A 481 64.88 -18.29 29.28
N ALA A 482 64.16 -19.00 28.43
CA ALA A 482 64.33 -18.94 26.98
C ALA A 482 63.59 -17.72 26.42
N ASP A 483 64.32 -16.65 26.11
CA ASP A 483 63.78 -15.46 25.49
C ASP A 483 63.25 -15.77 24.09
N VAL A 484 61.94 -15.71 23.92
CA VAL A 484 61.30 -15.69 22.59
C VAL A 484 61.42 -14.29 22.01
N GLN A 485 62.27 -14.15 20.99
CA GLN A 485 62.42 -12.90 20.27
C GLN A 485 61.35 -12.83 19.12
N ARG A 486 60.72 -11.67 18.97
CA ARG A 486 59.72 -11.43 17.92
C ARG A 486 60.22 -10.38 16.96
N PHE A 487 60.07 -10.67 15.69
CA PHE A 487 60.43 -9.77 14.60
C PHE A 487 59.26 -9.58 13.68
N ALA A 488 59.09 -8.36 13.14
CA ALA A 488 58.08 -8.06 12.14
C ALA A 488 58.75 -7.44 10.90
N THR A 489 58.31 -7.84 9.72
CA THR A 489 58.83 -7.31 8.46
C THR A 489 57.69 -7.25 7.42
N ASP A 490 57.74 -6.26 6.54
CA ASP A 490 56.86 -6.13 5.37
C ASP A 490 57.43 -6.81 4.11
N ARG A 491 58.63 -7.40 4.22
CA ARG A 491 59.33 -8.10 3.13
C ARG A 491 59.42 -9.59 3.42
N PRO A 492 59.54 -10.45 2.41
CA PRO A 492 59.73 -11.88 2.60
C PRO A 492 61.18 -12.23 2.97
N GLU A 493 61.82 -11.35 3.74
CA GLU A 493 63.17 -11.51 4.26
C GLU A 493 63.30 -10.81 5.61
N LEU A 494 64.21 -11.33 6.43
CA LEU A 494 64.64 -10.73 7.70
C LEU A 494 66.16 -10.84 7.81
N ALA A 495 66.83 -9.72 8.08
CA ALA A 495 68.22 -9.70 8.44
C ALA A 495 68.35 -9.36 9.92
N MET A 496 69.11 -10.15 10.66
CA MET A 496 69.36 -9.96 12.07
C MET A 496 70.89 -10.16 12.38
N PRO A 497 71.40 -9.60 13.47
CA PRO A 497 72.74 -9.93 13.93
C PRO A 497 72.90 -11.43 14.10
N LYS A 498 74.04 -12.00 13.67
CA LYS A 498 74.28 -13.42 13.80
C LYS A 498 74.25 -13.82 15.29
N PRO A 499 73.32 -14.72 15.67
CA PRO A 499 73.25 -15.18 17.06
C PRO A 499 74.47 -16.01 17.45
N ALA A 500 74.64 -16.22 18.74
CA ALA A 500 75.64 -17.12 19.22
C ALA A 500 75.48 -18.52 18.62
N TRP A 501 76.57 -19.28 18.56
CA TRP A 501 76.52 -20.65 18.06
C TRP A 501 75.56 -21.52 18.88
N GLY A 502 74.89 -22.45 18.21
CA GLY A 502 73.86 -23.31 18.81
C GLY A 502 72.68 -23.58 17.93
N LYS A 503 71.67 -24.30 18.48
CA LYS A 503 70.43 -24.61 17.83
C LYS A 503 69.36 -23.59 18.22
N TYR A 504 68.63 -23.13 17.23
CA TYR A 504 67.54 -22.20 17.39
C TYR A 504 66.36 -22.72 16.64
N PHE A 505 65.14 -22.33 17.06
CA PHE A 505 63.88 -22.64 16.44
C PHE A 505 63.27 -21.37 15.93
N LEU A 506 62.72 -21.43 14.72
CA LEU A 506 62.06 -20.34 14.02
C LEU A 506 60.68 -20.79 13.57
N ARG A 507 59.67 -19.93 13.76
CA ARG A 507 58.40 -20.05 13.08
C ARG A 507 57.95 -18.67 12.60
N ALA A 508 57.15 -18.64 11.52
CA ALA A 508 56.67 -17.41 10.93
C ALA A 508 55.17 -17.49 10.68
N ARG A 509 54.49 -16.35 10.72
CA ARG A 509 53.13 -16.20 10.26
C ARG A 509 53.02 -14.98 9.36
N ALA A 510 52.00 -15.02 8.47
CA ALA A 510 51.73 -13.98 7.51
C ALA A 510 50.47 -13.20 7.89
N PHE A 511 50.44 -11.93 7.49
CA PHE A 511 49.24 -11.07 7.64
C PHE A 511 48.87 -10.51 6.28
N ASN A 512 47.56 -10.47 5.99
CA ASN A 512 47.05 -9.78 4.82
C ASN A 512 46.82 -8.28 5.09
N ALA A 513 46.36 -7.53 4.06
CA ALA A 513 46.06 -6.11 4.18
C ALA A 513 44.91 -5.79 5.18
N ALA A 514 44.04 -6.73 5.48
CA ALA A 514 42.99 -6.60 6.49
C ALA A 514 43.50 -6.89 7.92
N GLY A 515 44.78 -7.23 8.09
CA GLY A 515 45.36 -7.58 9.39
C GLY A 515 45.06 -8.99 9.87
N ALA A 516 44.44 -9.84 9.05
CA ALA A 516 44.21 -11.24 9.39
C ALA A 516 45.52 -12.03 9.35
N ALA A 517 45.77 -12.81 10.41
CA ALA A 517 46.96 -13.64 10.56
C ALA A 517 46.75 -15.06 10.04
N SER A 518 47.74 -15.63 9.39
CA SER A 518 47.82 -17.07 9.15
C SER A 518 48.01 -17.84 10.46
N ALA A 519 47.82 -19.14 10.41
CA ALA A 519 48.44 -20.02 11.40
C ALA A 519 49.99 -19.83 11.39
N TRP A 520 50.64 -20.20 12.48
CA TRP A 520 52.10 -20.29 12.48
C TRP A 520 52.53 -21.36 11.47
N GLY A 521 53.55 -21.06 10.67
CA GLY A 521 54.20 -22.01 9.78
C GLY A 521 54.90 -23.12 10.55
N GLN A 522 55.48 -24.08 9.82
CA GLN A 522 56.24 -25.14 10.43
C GLN A 522 57.45 -24.60 11.23
N THR A 523 57.63 -25.12 12.45
CA THR A 523 58.80 -24.82 13.24
C THR A 523 60.03 -25.38 12.55
N GLN A 524 60.99 -24.52 12.27
CA GLN A 524 62.28 -24.86 11.63
C GLN A 524 63.40 -24.76 12.62
N MET A 525 64.23 -25.79 12.68
CA MET A 525 65.48 -25.75 13.42
C MET A 525 66.61 -25.15 12.56
N ILE A 526 67.27 -24.13 13.06
CA ILE A 526 68.41 -23.48 12.42
C ILE A 526 69.60 -23.68 13.30
N GLU A 527 70.63 -24.30 12.77
CA GLU A 527 71.92 -24.51 13.47
C GLU A 527 72.93 -23.43 13.05
N VAL A 528 73.32 -22.59 14.00
CA VAL A 528 74.40 -21.63 13.81
C VAL A 528 75.73 -22.32 14.14
N PRO A 529 76.60 -22.49 13.12
CA PRO A 529 77.76 -23.31 13.26
C PRO A 529 78.76 -22.71 14.28
N TYR A 530 79.46 -23.61 14.93
CA TYR A 530 80.51 -23.23 15.82
C TYR A 530 81.64 -22.48 15.07
N PRO A 531 82.27 -21.46 15.66
CA PRO A 531 83.41 -20.78 15.07
C PRO A 531 84.53 -21.76 14.78
N ARG A 532 85.09 -21.71 13.59
CA ARG A 532 86.17 -22.66 13.17
C ARG A 532 87.37 -22.69 14.08
N TRP A 533 87.65 -21.63 14.82
CA TRP A 533 88.78 -21.60 15.76
C TRP A 533 88.61 -22.53 16.99
N LEU A 534 87.38 -22.88 17.35
CA LEU A 534 87.06 -23.86 18.39
C LEU A 534 87.62 -25.26 18.05
N TRP A 535 87.76 -25.59 16.76
CA TRP A 535 88.37 -26.85 16.32
C TRP A 535 89.87 -26.88 16.54
N LEU A 536 90.52 -25.74 16.81
CA LEU A 536 91.96 -25.63 17.13
C LEU A 536 92.22 -25.73 18.62
N LEU A 537 91.23 -25.70 19.47
CA LEU A 537 91.43 -25.83 20.94
C LEU A 537 92.07 -27.15 21.38
N PRO A 538 91.87 -28.33 20.79
CA PRO A 538 92.60 -29.54 21.15
C PRO A 538 94.05 -29.49 20.81
N LEU A 539 94.46 -28.66 19.84
CA LEU A 539 95.88 -28.48 19.46
C LEU A 539 96.65 -27.59 20.45
N LEU A 540 95.98 -26.76 21.24
CA LEU A 540 96.61 -25.93 22.29
C LEU A 540 96.70 -26.62 23.64
N LEU A 541 96.18 -27.84 23.79
CA LEU A 541 96.23 -28.66 25.01
C LEU A 541 97.21 -29.81 24.91
N ILE A 542 98.11 -29.81 23.90
CA ILE A 542 99.24 -30.75 23.86
C ILE A 542 100.38 -30.17 24.77
N PRO A 543 100.60 -30.75 25.94
CA PRO A 543 101.76 -30.31 26.75
C PRO A 543 103.01 -30.60 26.00
N ALA A 544 103.94 -29.59 25.89
CA ALA A 544 105.26 -29.80 25.43
C ALA A 544 106.00 -30.74 26.42
N LEU A 545 106.30 -31.95 25.94
CA LEU A 545 107.25 -32.86 26.54
C LEU A 545 108.61 -32.61 25.93
#